data_be008fb2153e6238c6fc26f47f4286d7
#
_entry.id   be008fb2153e6238c6fc26f47f4286d7
#
_cell.length_a   1.000
_cell.length_b   1.000
_cell.length_c   1.000
_cell.angle_alpha   90.00
_cell.angle_beta   90.00
_cell.angle_gamma   90.00
#
_symmetry.space_group_name_H-M   'P 1'
#
loop_
_entity.id
_entity.type
_entity.pdbx_description
1 polymer ?
#
loop_
_entity_poly.entity_id
_entity_poly.type
_entity_poly.pdbx_seq_one_letter_code
_entity_poly.pdbx_strand_id
1 'polypeptide(L)'
;MRIGVMCSGSGTNFENIVKNCPDHEVVMMIHNKKKCGAIERAQRLGIPSIRIAHKDEDQMVQMFKAWRVDLIVLAGYMRLLSPTLIEAYPNRIINIHPS
;
A
#
# COMPACT_ATOMS: atom_id res chain seq x y z
N MET A 1 -7.57 11.99 -4.22
CA MET A 1 -7.84 10.55 -4.09
C MET A 1 -7.30 10.01 -2.77
N ARG A 2 -7.97 9.06 -2.22
CA ARG A 2 -7.50 8.35 -1.03
C ARG A 2 -6.66 7.16 -1.50
N ILE A 3 -5.40 7.13 -1.10
CA ILE A 3 -4.44 6.16 -1.58
C ILE A 3 -4.11 5.15 -0.47
N GLY A 4 -4.17 3.86 -0.81
CA GLY A 4 -3.60 2.79 0.00
C GLY A 4 -2.32 2.30 -0.65
N VAL A 5 -1.27 2.14 0.15
CA VAL A 5 0.04 1.72 -0.37
C VAL A 5 0.36 0.31 0.10
N MET A 6 0.95 -0.49 -0.77
CA MET A 6 1.47 -1.82 -0.42
C MET A 6 2.99 -1.80 -0.55
N CYS A 7 3.67 -2.25 0.50
CA CYS A 7 5.14 -2.26 0.57
C CYS A 7 5.66 -3.60 1.09
N SER A 8 6.86 -3.97 0.64
CA SER A 8 7.59 -5.13 1.20
C SER A 8 8.97 -4.76 1.73
N GLY A 9 9.51 -3.62 1.34
CA GLY A 9 10.90 -3.25 1.58
C GLY A 9 11.09 -1.99 2.43
N SER A 10 12.05 -1.16 2.03
CA SER A 10 12.47 0.01 2.81
C SER A 10 11.43 1.10 2.92
N GLY A 11 10.52 1.21 1.95
CA GLY A 11 9.48 2.23 1.97
C GLY A 11 9.91 3.59 1.46
N THR A 12 11.04 3.69 0.74
CA THR A 12 11.50 4.95 0.19
C THR A 12 10.47 5.56 -0.76
N ASN A 13 9.92 4.76 -1.67
CA ASN A 13 8.88 5.23 -2.58
C ASN A 13 7.60 5.59 -1.85
N PHE A 14 7.23 4.80 -0.83
CA PHE A 14 6.08 5.10 0.02
C PHE A 14 6.24 6.49 0.67
N GLU A 15 7.38 6.76 1.28
CA GLU A 15 7.62 8.06 1.91
C GLU A 15 7.60 9.20 0.89
N ASN A 16 8.16 8.99 -0.30
CA ASN A 16 8.13 9.98 -1.36
C ASN A 16 6.70 10.32 -1.80
N ILE A 17 5.84 9.31 -1.90
CA ILE A 17 4.43 9.52 -2.25
C ILE A 17 3.74 10.37 -1.19
N VAL A 18 3.96 10.06 0.09
CA VAL A 18 3.37 10.80 1.19
C VAL A 18 3.78 12.27 1.15
N LYS A 19 5.08 12.53 0.90
CA LYS A 19 5.63 13.89 0.96
C LYS A 19 5.36 14.74 -0.28
N ASN A 20 5.23 14.10 -1.46
CA ASN A 20 5.29 14.82 -2.73
C ASN A 20 4.01 14.73 -3.57
N CYS A 21 2.92 14.25 -3.01
CA CYS A 21 1.64 14.18 -3.73
C CYS A 21 0.57 14.97 -2.97
N PRO A 22 0.61 16.30 -3.03
CA PRO A 22 -0.26 17.14 -2.21
C PRO A 22 -1.75 17.03 -2.54
N ASP A 23 -2.09 16.62 -3.75
CA ASP A 23 -3.49 16.48 -4.18
C ASP A 23 -4.09 15.12 -3.80
N HIS A 24 -3.31 14.26 -3.17
CA HIS A 24 -3.73 12.92 -2.79
C HIS A 24 -3.37 12.65 -1.35
N GLU A 25 -4.19 11.86 -0.68
CA GLU A 25 -3.95 11.51 0.71
C GLU A 25 -3.62 10.02 0.83
N VAL A 26 -2.45 9.69 1.37
CA VAL A 26 -2.11 8.31 1.72
C VAL A 26 -2.74 8.01 3.07
N VAL A 27 -3.76 7.16 3.08
CA VAL A 27 -4.57 6.93 4.28
C VAL A 27 -4.12 5.73 5.09
N MET A 28 -3.45 4.77 4.46
CA MET A 28 -2.95 3.59 5.15
C MET A 28 -1.96 2.84 4.26
N MET A 29 -1.18 1.93 4.87
CA MET A 29 -0.21 1.11 4.17
C MET A 29 -0.35 -0.34 4.61
N ILE A 30 -0.31 -1.27 3.66
CA ILE A 30 -0.29 -2.70 3.93
C ILE A 30 1.09 -3.24 3.59
N HIS A 31 1.63 -4.06 4.50
CA HIS A 31 2.90 -4.75 4.26
C HIS A 31 2.73 -6.24 4.55
N ASN A 32 3.58 -7.06 3.92
CA ASN A 32 3.51 -8.52 4.07
C ASN A 32 4.61 -9.08 4.95
N LYS A 33 5.52 -8.25 5.44
CA LYS A 33 6.66 -8.69 6.25
C LYS A 33 6.51 -8.26 7.69
N LYS A 34 7.03 -9.09 8.61
CA LYS A 34 7.02 -8.80 10.04
C LYS A 34 7.79 -7.52 10.36
N LYS A 35 8.94 -7.34 9.68
CA LYS A 35 9.79 -6.16 9.84
C LYS A 35 10.22 -5.68 8.47
N CYS A 36 10.04 -4.40 8.21
CA CYS A 36 10.58 -3.74 7.02
C CYS A 36 10.70 -2.25 7.30
N GLY A 37 11.56 -1.57 6.56
CA GLY A 37 11.77 -0.14 6.74
C GLY A 37 10.52 0.70 6.56
N ALA A 38 9.59 0.23 5.74
CA ALA A 38 8.33 0.93 5.50
C ALA A 38 7.51 1.09 6.78
N ILE A 39 7.57 0.12 7.71
CA ILE A 39 6.83 0.20 8.97
C ILE A 39 7.29 1.39 9.80
N GLU A 40 8.61 1.57 9.93
CA GLU A 40 9.17 2.71 10.69
C GLU A 40 8.79 4.03 10.03
N ARG A 41 8.84 4.08 8.69
CA ARG A 41 8.46 5.28 7.95
C ARG A 41 6.98 5.62 8.17
N ALA A 42 6.11 4.62 8.16
CA ALA A 42 4.69 4.82 8.41
C ALA A 42 4.45 5.39 9.82
N GLN A 43 5.14 4.85 10.83
CA GLN A 43 5.04 5.33 12.20
C GLN A 43 5.48 6.80 12.30
N ARG A 44 6.62 7.14 11.69
CA ARG A 44 7.14 8.50 11.72
C ARG A 44 6.22 9.48 10.99
N LEU A 45 5.60 9.03 9.91
CA LEU A 45 4.71 9.87 9.10
C LEU A 45 3.27 9.91 9.63
N GLY A 46 2.97 9.15 10.68
CA GLY A 46 1.62 9.10 11.24
C GLY A 46 0.62 8.36 10.39
N ILE A 47 1.06 7.40 9.57
CA ILE A 47 0.19 6.65 8.68
C ILE A 47 -0.03 5.25 9.25
N PRO A 48 -1.29 4.81 9.41
CA PRO A 48 -1.58 3.45 9.88
C PRO A 48 -0.97 2.40 8.95
N SER A 49 -0.30 1.41 9.52
CA SER A 49 0.26 0.30 8.77
C SER A 49 -0.29 -1.02 9.30
N ILE A 50 -0.59 -1.93 8.38
CA ILE A 50 -1.27 -3.18 8.69
C ILE A 50 -0.50 -4.31 8.01
N ARG A 51 -0.17 -5.35 8.77
CA ARG A 51 0.47 -6.54 8.22
C ARG A 51 -0.60 -7.50 7.73
N ILE A 52 -0.54 -7.87 6.45
CA ILE A 52 -1.42 -8.87 5.86
C ILE A 52 -0.57 -9.79 5.00
N ALA A 53 -0.71 -11.11 5.19
CA ALA A 53 0.02 -12.08 4.37
C ALA A 53 -0.36 -11.93 2.90
N HIS A 54 0.61 -12.13 2.00
CA HIS A 54 0.38 -11.92 0.57
C HIS A 54 -0.70 -12.82 -0.02
N LYS A 55 -0.98 -13.95 0.63
CA LYS A 55 -2.05 -14.88 0.18
C LYS A 55 -3.43 -14.44 0.62
N ASP A 56 -3.54 -13.52 1.56
CA ASP A 56 -4.81 -13.13 2.16
C ASP A 56 -5.34 -11.84 1.51
N GLU A 57 -5.57 -11.90 0.20
CA GLU A 57 -6.06 -10.75 -0.55
C GLU A 57 -7.50 -10.36 -0.20
N ASP A 58 -8.29 -11.32 0.28
CA ASP A 58 -9.65 -10.98 0.75
C ASP A 58 -9.60 -9.99 1.90
N GLN A 59 -8.68 -10.19 2.85
CA GLN A 59 -8.50 -9.26 3.95
C GLN A 59 -7.97 -7.92 3.46
N MET A 60 -7.07 -7.91 2.48
CA MET A 60 -6.58 -6.66 1.88
C MET A 60 -7.72 -5.87 1.28
N VAL A 61 -8.60 -6.52 0.51
CA VAL A 61 -9.77 -5.86 -0.08
C VAL A 61 -10.66 -5.26 1.00
N GLN A 62 -10.95 -6.03 2.06
CA GLN A 62 -11.75 -5.54 3.17
C GLN A 62 -11.14 -4.29 3.81
N MET A 63 -9.83 -4.30 4.05
CA MET A 63 -9.16 -3.17 4.67
C MET A 63 -9.13 -1.94 3.76
N PHE A 64 -8.84 -2.14 2.47
CA PHE A 64 -8.86 -1.03 1.53
C PHE A 64 -10.25 -0.41 1.42
N LYS A 65 -11.30 -1.24 1.40
CA LYS A 65 -12.68 -0.73 1.35
C LYS A 65 -13.05 -0.02 2.65
N ALA A 66 -12.65 -0.57 3.80
CA ALA A 66 -12.93 0.04 5.10
C ALA A 66 -12.31 1.43 5.23
N TRP A 67 -11.10 1.63 4.69
CA TRP A 67 -10.40 2.90 4.70
C TRP A 67 -10.80 3.80 3.52
N ARG A 68 -11.75 3.37 2.69
CA ARG A 68 -12.25 4.12 1.54
C ARG A 68 -11.13 4.47 0.55
N VAL A 69 -10.26 3.51 0.30
CA VAL A 69 -9.17 3.68 -0.66
C VAL A 69 -9.74 3.73 -2.07
N ASP A 70 -9.31 4.74 -2.83
CA ASP A 70 -9.69 4.90 -4.24
C ASP A 70 -8.66 4.31 -5.19
N LEU A 71 -7.39 4.33 -4.79
CA LEU A 71 -6.28 3.92 -5.63
C LEU A 71 -5.28 3.15 -4.77
N ILE A 72 -4.81 2.01 -5.29
CA ILE A 72 -3.77 1.22 -4.65
C ILE A 72 -2.45 1.48 -5.37
N VAL A 73 -1.40 1.79 -4.62
CA VAL A 73 -0.05 1.98 -5.16
C VAL A 73 0.87 0.89 -4.59
N LEU A 74 1.47 0.12 -5.50
CA LEU A 74 2.46 -0.89 -5.10
C LEU A 74 3.83 -0.21 -5.10
N ALA A 75 4.34 0.07 -3.92
CA ALA A 75 5.61 0.77 -3.74
C ALA A 75 6.66 -0.21 -3.24
N GLY A 76 7.25 -0.96 -4.16
CA GLY A 76 8.22 -2.00 -3.82
C GLY A 76 7.57 -3.24 -3.20
N TYR A 77 6.36 -3.55 -3.56
CA TYR A 77 5.70 -4.78 -3.10
C TYR A 77 6.22 -5.96 -3.91
N MET A 78 6.78 -6.95 -3.23
CA MET A 78 7.59 -8.01 -3.86
C MET A 78 6.80 -9.27 -4.20
N ARG A 79 5.48 -9.24 -4.15
CA ARG A 79 4.63 -10.39 -4.47
C ARG A 79 3.71 -10.07 -5.63
N LEU A 80 3.38 -11.09 -6.42
CA LEU A 80 2.40 -10.96 -7.49
C LEU A 80 1.00 -10.89 -6.89
N LEU A 81 0.15 -10.09 -7.51
CA LEU A 81 -1.26 -10.01 -7.13
C LEU A 81 -2.06 -11.08 -7.85
N SER A 82 -3.10 -11.58 -7.19
CA SER A 82 -4.05 -12.50 -7.80
C SER A 82 -5.26 -11.72 -8.32
N PRO A 83 -6.14 -12.37 -9.10
CA PRO A 83 -7.36 -11.71 -9.59
C PRO A 83 -8.25 -11.12 -8.51
N THR A 84 -8.23 -11.65 -7.29
CA THR A 84 -9.07 -11.16 -6.19
C THR A 84 -8.89 -9.65 -5.98
N LEU A 85 -7.65 -9.20 -5.81
CA LEU A 85 -7.38 -7.79 -5.57
C LEU A 85 -7.53 -6.96 -6.85
N ILE A 86 -7.06 -7.49 -7.97
CA ILE A 86 -7.12 -6.80 -9.26
C ILE A 86 -8.58 -6.53 -9.67
N GLU A 87 -9.45 -7.51 -9.48
CA GLU A 87 -10.87 -7.36 -9.83
C GLU A 87 -11.62 -6.45 -8.88
N ALA A 88 -11.19 -6.35 -7.63
CA ALA A 88 -11.79 -5.44 -6.66
C ALA A 88 -11.46 -3.98 -6.94
N TYR A 89 -10.33 -3.72 -7.61
CA TYR A 89 -9.87 -2.37 -7.93
C TYR A 89 -9.48 -2.26 -9.43
N PRO A 90 -10.43 -2.46 -10.34
CA PRO A 90 -10.12 -2.47 -11.77
C PRO A 90 -9.60 -1.11 -12.22
N ASN A 91 -8.45 -1.10 -12.89
CA ASN A 91 -7.78 0.10 -13.37
C ASN A 91 -7.39 1.09 -12.26
N ARG A 92 -7.31 0.61 -11.02
CA ARG A 92 -7.02 1.45 -9.85
C ARG A 92 -5.82 0.91 -9.06
N ILE A 93 -4.91 0.20 -9.71
CA ILE A 93 -3.68 -0.30 -9.10
C ILE A 93 -2.52 0.18 -9.95
N ILE A 94 -1.58 0.90 -9.31
CA ILE A 94 -0.38 1.41 -9.97
C ILE A 94 0.83 0.76 -9.32
N ASN A 95 1.77 0.29 -10.14
CA ASN A 95 3.01 -0.28 -9.67
C ASN A 95 4.15 0.71 -9.91
N ILE A 96 4.85 1.10 -8.84
CA ILE A 96 6.02 1.94 -8.93
C ILE A 96 7.24 1.06 -8.76
N HIS A 97 8.04 0.94 -9.81
CA HIS A 97 9.25 0.16 -9.75
C HIS A 97 10.38 0.99 -9.17
N PRO A 98 11.18 0.45 -8.24
CA PRO A 98 12.40 1.13 -7.82
C PRO A 98 13.35 1.19 -9.01
N SER A 99 13.86 2.35 -9.26
CA SER A 99 14.85 2.57 -10.31
C SER A 99 16.21 1.97 -9.95
#